data_0460b439dd1afebe2c763995c2133240
#
_entry.id   0460b439dd1afebe2c763995c2133240
#
_cell.length_a   1.000
_cell.length_b   1.000
_cell.length_c   1.000
_cell.angle_alpha   90.00
_cell.angle_beta   90.00
_cell.angle_gamma   90.00
#
_symmetry.space_group_name_H-M   'P 1'
#
loop_
_entity.id
_entity.type
_entity.pdbx_description
1 polymer ?
#
loop_
_entity_poly.entity_id
_entity_poly.type
_entity_poly.pdbx_seq_one_letter_code
_entity_poly.pdbx_strand_id
1 'polypeptide(L)'
;MKQLSTLLLIAALALSVVAAWLLWRTADQMGPGQTRAPAVSFALTDQDGHTRTDKDFRGRWVLLYFGYSYCPDVCPTTLAVMADALGQMGEQGGKIVPVFVSVDP
;
A
#
# COMPACT_ATOMS: atom_id res chain seq x y z
N MET A 1 -9.49 -55.72 -14.21
CA MET A 1 -8.40 -55.18 -13.34
C MET A 1 -7.70 -53.96 -13.94
N LYS A 2 -7.36 -53.96 -15.23
CA LYS A 2 -6.70 -52.82 -15.87
C LYS A 2 -7.57 -51.52 -15.91
N GLN A 3 -8.87 -51.66 -16.13
CA GLN A 3 -9.81 -50.53 -16.17
C GLN A 3 -9.96 -49.83 -14.80
N LEU A 4 -9.97 -50.60 -13.72
CA LEU A 4 -10.09 -50.06 -12.36
C LEU A 4 -8.80 -49.29 -11.97
N SER A 5 -7.64 -49.79 -12.37
CA SER A 5 -6.34 -49.16 -12.13
C SER A 5 -6.23 -47.81 -12.88
N THR A 6 -6.72 -47.72 -14.12
CA THR A 6 -6.71 -46.47 -14.90
C THR A 6 -7.67 -45.43 -14.32
N LEU A 7 -8.84 -45.86 -13.85
CA LEU A 7 -9.80 -44.95 -13.19
C LEU A 7 -9.24 -44.39 -11.88
N LEU A 8 -8.54 -45.20 -11.08
CA LEU A 8 -7.87 -44.74 -9.85
C LEU A 8 -6.75 -43.73 -10.14
N LEU A 9 -5.97 -43.94 -11.19
CA LEU A 9 -4.93 -42.99 -11.60
C LEU A 9 -5.50 -41.66 -12.07
N ILE A 10 -6.59 -41.67 -12.84
CA ILE A 10 -7.26 -40.44 -13.31
C ILE A 10 -7.85 -39.69 -12.12
N ALA A 11 -8.48 -40.39 -11.16
CA ALA A 11 -9.03 -39.77 -9.97
C ALA A 11 -7.93 -39.13 -9.09
N ALA A 12 -6.78 -39.81 -8.94
CA ALA A 12 -5.64 -39.27 -8.19
C ALA A 12 -5.05 -38.01 -8.86
N LEU A 13 -4.94 -38.01 -10.18
CA LEU A 13 -4.50 -36.86 -10.95
C LEU A 13 -5.47 -35.67 -10.83
N ALA A 14 -6.77 -35.93 -10.93
CA ALA A 14 -7.78 -34.89 -10.77
C ALA A 14 -7.74 -34.27 -9.38
N LEU A 15 -7.61 -35.09 -8.32
CA LEU A 15 -7.48 -34.64 -6.95
C LEU A 15 -6.22 -33.78 -6.74
N SER A 16 -5.10 -34.17 -7.33
CA SER A 16 -3.84 -33.40 -7.20
C SER A 16 -3.94 -32.02 -7.90
N VAL A 17 -4.58 -31.95 -9.05
CA VAL A 17 -4.79 -30.70 -9.76
C VAL A 17 -5.72 -29.77 -8.99
N VAL A 18 -6.82 -30.29 -8.42
CA VAL A 18 -7.73 -29.53 -7.59
C VAL A 18 -7.04 -29.02 -6.32
N ALA A 19 -6.25 -29.86 -5.66
CA ALA A 19 -5.49 -29.46 -4.49
C ALA A 19 -4.46 -28.36 -4.81
N ALA A 20 -3.72 -28.51 -5.90
CA ALA A 20 -2.77 -27.49 -6.35
C ALA A 20 -3.47 -26.16 -6.69
N TRP A 21 -4.63 -26.22 -7.34
CA TRP A 21 -5.43 -25.04 -7.66
C TRP A 21 -5.99 -24.34 -6.41
N LEU A 22 -6.45 -25.11 -5.42
CA LEU A 22 -6.91 -24.56 -4.15
C LEU A 22 -5.76 -23.92 -3.37
N LEU A 23 -4.59 -24.55 -3.34
CA LEU A 23 -3.39 -23.99 -2.70
C LEU A 23 -2.95 -22.70 -3.40
N TRP A 24 -3.04 -22.65 -4.71
CA TRP A 24 -2.69 -21.43 -5.46
C TRP A 24 -3.69 -20.29 -5.17
N ARG A 25 -4.98 -20.61 -5.11
CA ARG A 25 -6.01 -19.62 -4.73
C ARG A 25 -5.81 -19.07 -3.31
N THR A 26 -5.45 -19.93 -2.36
CA THR A 26 -5.17 -19.47 -0.98
C THR A 26 -3.87 -18.67 -0.91
N ALA A 27 -2.87 -18.97 -1.74
CA ALA A 27 -1.65 -18.19 -1.84
C ALA A 27 -1.88 -16.79 -2.45
N ASP A 28 -2.79 -16.66 -3.42
CA ASP A 28 -3.19 -15.36 -3.97
C ASP A 28 -3.97 -14.50 -2.97
N GLN A 29 -4.68 -15.12 -2.04
CA GLN A 29 -5.36 -14.42 -0.94
C GLN A 29 -4.40 -14.04 0.19
N MET A 30 -3.29 -14.74 0.31
CA MET A 30 -2.15 -14.33 1.12
C MET A 30 -1.19 -13.50 0.24
N GLY A 31 -1.68 -12.42 -0.37
CA GLY A 31 -0.83 -11.41 -0.97
C GLY A 31 0.26 -10.98 0.02
N PRO A 32 1.45 -10.54 -0.44
CA PRO A 32 2.61 -10.27 0.40
C PRO A 32 2.20 -9.37 1.55
N GLY A 33 2.04 -10.00 2.72
CA GLY A 33 1.78 -9.35 3.99
C GLY A 33 0.82 -8.16 3.89
N GLN A 34 -0.46 -8.41 4.05
CA GLN A 34 -1.26 -7.42 4.76
C GLN A 34 -0.77 -7.45 6.24
N THR A 35 0.47 -7.06 6.44
CA THR A 35 0.80 -6.36 7.66
C THR A 35 -0.10 -5.14 7.60
N ARG A 36 -1.25 -5.24 8.25
CA ARG A 36 -2.10 -4.10 8.56
C ARG A 36 -1.15 -3.13 9.25
N ALA A 37 -0.56 -2.22 8.46
CA ALA A 37 0.28 -1.19 8.99
C ALA A 37 -0.51 -0.60 10.15
N PRO A 38 0.08 -0.46 11.34
CA PRO A 38 -0.63 0.09 12.47
C PRO A 38 -1.30 1.36 11.96
N ALA A 39 -2.63 1.42 12.10
CA ALA A 39 -3.38 2.57 11.61
C ALA A 39 -2.84 3.77 12.38
N VAL A 40 -2.04 4.59 11.72
CA VAL A 40 -1.50 5.81 12.32
C VAL A 40 -2.70 6.75 12.45
N SER A 41 -3.12 6.95 13.70
CA SER A 41 -4.15 7.92 14.03
C SER A 41 -3.48 9.24 14.39
N PHE A 42 -3.89 10.30 13.72
CA PHE A 42 -3.40 11.64 14.00
C PHE A 42 -4.52 12.66 13.93
N ALA A 43 -4.34 13.78 14.63
CA ALA A 43 -5.14 14.99 14.50
C ALA A 43 -4.17 16.17 14.47
N LEU A 44 -4.08 16.84 13.33
CA LEU A 44 -3.18 17.96 13.08
C LEU A 44 -3.96 19.16 12.58
N THR A 45 -3.43 20.34 12.78
CA THR A 45 -4.04 21.58 12.28
C THR A 45 -3.37 21.98 10.96
N ASP A 46 -4.16 22.22 9.92
CA ASP A 46 -3.65 22.67 8.62
C ASP A 46 -3.35 24.18 8.62
N GLN A 47 -2.78 24.67 7.53
CA GLN A 47 -2.44 26.09 7.35
C GLN A 47 -3.64 27.04 7.38
N ASP A 48 -4.85 26.53 7.23
CA ASP A 48 -6.10 27.30 7.28
C ASP A 48 -6.75 27.26 8.67
N GLY A 49 -6.12 26.57 9.63
CA GLY A 49 -6.60 26.42 11.00
C GLY A 49 -7.61 25.28 11.21
N HIS A 50 -7.84 24.43 10.19
CA HIS A 50 -8.75 23.31 10.29
C HIS A 50 -8.05 22.07 10.84
N THR A 51 -8.76 21.33 11.68
CA THR A 51 -8.27 20.04 12.15
C THR A 51 -8.39 18.99 11.06
N ARG A 52 -7.26 18.39 10.68
CA ARG A 52 -7.16 17.25 9.75
C ARG A 52 -6.83 15.98 10.51
N THR A 53 -7.50 14.91 10.16
CA THR A 53 -7.33 13.61 10.79
C THR A 53 -6.96 12.56 9.73
N ASP A 54 -6.51 11.39 10.18
CA ASP A 54 -6.28 10.24 9.32
C ASP A 54 -7.51 9.86 8.47
N LYS A 55 -8.71 10.16 8.98
CA LYS A 55 -9.97 9.85 8.30
C LYS A 55 -10.17 10.65 7.03
N ASP A 56 -9.64 11.87 6.96
CA ASP A 56 -9.75 12.76 5.80
C ASP A 56 -8.96 12.23 4.58
N PHE A 57 -8.01 11.35 4.83
CA PHE A 57 -7.13 10.76 3.82
C PHE A 57 -7.46 9.30 3.47
N ARG A 58 -8.54 8.75 4.00
CA ARG A 58 -8.92 7.36 3.74
C ARG A 58 -9.18 7.10 2.26
N GLY A 59 -8.76 5.91 1.80
CA GLY A 59 -8.87 5.50 0.40
C GLY A 59 -7.80 6.11 -0.52
N ARG A 60 -6.83 6.86 0.03
CA ARG A 60 -5.72 7.47 -0.71
C ARG A 60 -4.39 7.08 -0.07
N TRP A 61 -3.36 7.03 -0.87
CA TRP A 61 -2.00 6.88 -0.36
C TRP A 61 -1.52 8.23 0.18
N VAL A 62 -0.96 8.23 1.38
CA VAL A 62 -0.45 9.45 2.01
C VAL A 62 1.06 9.33 2.16
N LEU A 63 1.77 10.30 1.62
CA LEU A 63 3.20 10.45 1.76
C LEU A 63 3.48 11.53 2.81
N LEU A 64 3.72 11.09 4.05
CA LEU A 64 4.04 12.00 5.15
C LEU A 64 5.52 12.37 5.14
N TYR A 65 5.80 13.66 5.18
CA TYR A 65 7.14 14.20 5.34
C TYR A 65 7.17 15.14 6.56
N PHE A 66 8.05 14.84 7.50
CA PHE A 66 8.25 15.64 8.70
C PHE A 66 9.46 16.55 8.53
N GLY A 67 9.30 17.83 8.78
CA GLY A 67 10.38 18.78 8.60
C GLY A 67 10.14 20.11 9.32
N TYR A 68 11.14 20.99 9.23
CA TYR A 68 11.10 22.34 9.78
C TYR A 68 10.67 23.34 8.70
N SER A 69 9.71 24.22 9.02
CA SER A 69 9.24 25.27 8.09
C SER A 69 10.33 26.29 7.78
N TYR A 70 11.21 26.53 8.73
CA TYR A 70 12.34 27.47 8.62
C TYR A 70 13.66 26.81 8.22
N CYS A 71 13.63 25.61 7.64
CA CYS A 71 14.84 24.98 7.12
C CYS A 71 15.31 25.70 5.84
N PRO A 72 16.53 26.29 5.79
CA PRO A 72 16.93 27.12 4.66
C PRO A 72 17.32 26.33 3.40
N ASP A 73 17.58 25.02 3.50
CA ASP A 73 18.22 24.26 2.41
C ASP A 73 17.57 22.88 2.16
N VAL A 74 17.62 21.99 3.13
CA VAL A 74 17.28 20.56 2.92
C VAL A 74 15.77 20.33 2.69
N CYS A 75 14.90 21.00 3.46
CA CYS A 75 13.47 20.77 3.38
C CYS A 75 12.85 21.23 2.06
N PRO A 76 13.12 22.45 1.53
CA PRO A 76 12.60 22.86 0.23
C PRO A 76 13.14 22.01 -0.91
N THR A 77 14.41 21.58 -0.84
CA THR A 77 15.00 20.67 -1.83
C THR A 77 14.30 19.31 -1.82
N THR A 78 14.03 18.74 -0.65
CA THR A 78 13.33 17.47 -0.52
C THR A 78 11.91 17.56 -1.05
N LEU A 79 11.18 18.62 -0.76
CA LEU A 79 9.84 18.84 -1.28
C LEU A 79 9.82 18.97 -2.81
N ALA A 80 10.80 19.64 -3.39
CA ALA A 80 10.96 19.74 -4.84
C ALA A 80 11.18 18.36 -5.47
N VAL A 81 12.08 17.53 -4.89
CA VAL A 81 12.33 16.16 -5.35
C VAL A 81 11.08 15.30 -5.23
N MET A 82 10.32 15.42 -4.14
CA MET A 82 9.05 14.69 -3.97
C MET A 82 8.03 15.08 -5.04
N ALA A 83 7.90 16.39 -5.31
CA ALA A 83 6.97 16.89 -6.32
C ALA A 83 7.35 16.41 -7.73
N ASP A 84 8.64 16.42 -8.06
CA ASP A 84 9.15 15.92 -9.33
C ASP A 84 8.93 14.41 -9.49
N ALA A 85 9.22 13.63 -8.46
CA ALA A 85 8.98 12.19 -8.45
C ALA A 85 7.50 11.85 -8.64
N LEU A 86 6.60 12.54 -7.96
CA LEU A 86 5.15 12.35 -8.12
C LEU A 86 4.69 12.74 -9.53
N GLY A 87 5.27 13.79 -10.11
CA GLY A 87 5.01 14.20 -11.49
C GLY A 87 5.45 13.14 -12.50
N GLN A 88 6.60 12.52 -12.31
CA GLN A 88 7.10 11.45 -13.17
C GLN A 88 6.26 10.17 -13.09
N MET A 89 5.55 9.94 -11.99
CA MET A 89 4.64 8.80 -11.84
C MET A 89 3.31 8.96 -12.63
N GLY A 90 3.02 10.12 -13.18
CA GLY A 90 1.81 10.40 -13.95
C GLY A 90 0.54 10.12 -13.16
N GLU A 91 -0.37 9.32 -13.72
CA GLU A 91 -1.66 8.99 -13.07
C GLU A 91 -1.50 8.28 -11.70
N GLN A 92 -0.43 7.53 -11.49
CA GLN A 92 -0.15 6.87 -10.22
C GLN A 92 0.23 7.91 -9.15
N GLY A 93 0.99 8.94 -9.52
CA GLY A 93 1.33 10.05 -8.63
C GLY A 93 0.09 10.81 -8.14
N GLY A 94 -0.94 10.96 -8.97
CA GLY A 94 -2.21 11.57 -8.61
C GLY A 94 -3.01 10.84 -7.52
N LYS A 95 -2.70 9.57 -7.26
CA LYS A 95 -3.30 8.77 -6.19
C LYS A 95 -2.63 8.97 -4.83
N ILE A 96 -1.48 9.65 -4.81
CA ILE A 96 -0.68 9.91 -3.62
C ILE A 96 -0.91 11.35 -3.17
N VAL A 97 -1.23 11.53 -1.90
CA VAL A 97 -1.35 12.86 -1.26
C VAL A 97 -0.09 13.14 -0.47
N PRO A 98 0.76 14.06 -0.91
CA PRO A 98 1.89 14.50 -0.11
C PRO A 98 1.38 15.41 1.03
N VAL A 99 1.80 15.10 2.25
CA VAL A 99 1.48 15.87 3.45
C VAL A 99 2.77 16.24 4.16
N PHE A 100 3.05 17.52 4.22
CA PHE A 100 4.15 18.06 5.01
C PHE A 100 3.68 18.35 6.42
N VAL A 101 4.36 17.80 7.41
CA VAL A 101 4.09 18.04 8.82
C VAL A 101 5.25 18.83 9.42
N SER A 102 4.97 20.06 9.82
CA SER A 102 5.97 20.87 10.52
C SER A 102 6.15 20.36 11.93
N VAL A 103 7.42 20.20 12.32
CA VAL A 103 7.84 19.83 13.68
C VAL A 103 8.48 21.02 14.40
N ASP A 104 8.20 22.21 13.94
CA ASP A 104 8.64 23.45 14.62
C ASP A 104 7.94 23.57 15.98
N PRO A 105 8.67 24.02 17.03
CA PRO A 105 8.08 24.22 18.34
C PRO A 105 7.08 25.37 18.40
#